data_791d06424e00e3ab53efcb90bc564f90
#
_entry.id   791d06424e00e3ab53efcb90bc564f90
#
_cell.length_a   1.000
_cell.length_b   1.000
_cell.length_c   1.000
_cell.angle_alpha   90.00
_cell.angle_beta   90.00
_cell.angle_gamma   90.00
#
_symmetry.space_group_name_H-M   'P 1'
#
loop_
_entity.id
_entity.type
_entity.pdbx_description
1 polymer ?
#
loop_
_entity_poly.entity_id
_entity_poly.type
_entity_poly.pdbx_seq_one_letter_code
_entity_poly.pdbx_strand_id
1 'polypeptide(L)'
;AGAKLVRVKDQVIFEKSEILKPDGSPYTVFTPYSKRWTEALFRTKDEALRSYPSGNYINRFISAETLQNILKENKVADSRVVDSLAAPYTGLISLEQIGFKKSDPELSGVVLPWKNGFSPQGYAQQLVNRELISLYHLTRDTPSLKGTSLLSTHLRFGTVSTRELVATAMEVNKVWLNELIWREFFKMILLHFPYVTDSPFKRKYRFIPWRNDAAELERWCSGTTGYPIVDAGMRELNQTGLMHNRVRMITASFLVKHLLIDWRVGEAYFADKLLDYDLSSNNGNWQWAAGCGCDAAPYFRIFNPWEQTKKFDPQMLYIHKWVPELSSGADSGINYPEPVVEHKKARERALMVYKNGLQER
;
A
#
# COMPACT_ATOMS: atom_id res chain seq x y z
N ALA A 1 12.57 -14.20 -37.06
CA ALA A 1 11.14 -13.89 -36.92
C ALA A 1 11.04 -12.46 -36.40
N GLY A 2 10.41 -11.53 -37.16
CA GLY A 2 10.33 -10.11 -36.85
C GLY A 2 9.24 -9.77 -35.82
N ALA A 3 9.35 -10.28 -34.61
CA ALA A 3 8.43 -9.92 -33.53
C ALA A 3 8.66 -8.47 -33.10
N LYS A 4 7.60 -7.66 -33.06
CA LYS A 4 7.64 -6.27 -32.60
C LYS A 4 7.22 -6.22 -31.12
N LEU A 5 8.09 -5.69 -30.26
CA LEU A 5 7.75 -5.40 -28.88
C LEU A 5 6.95 -4.09 -28.80
N VAL A 6 5.72 -4.17 -28.32
CA VAL A 6 4.89 -3.00 -28.02
C VAL A 6 4.80 -2.86 -26.49
N ARG A 7 5.17 -1.70 -25.98
CA ARG A 7 5.03 -1.34 -24.55
C ARG A 7 3.80 -0.48 -24.38
N VAL A 8 3.00 -0.79 -23.35
CA VAL A 8 1.79 -0.05 -23.01
C VAL A 8 1.81 0.33 -21.54
N LYS A 9 1.14 1.42 -21.17
CA LYS A 9 0.95 1.82 -19.78
C LYS A 9 -0.02 0.85 -19.10
N ASP A 10 0.29 0.47 -17.87
CA ASP A 10 -0.54 -0.45 -17.09
C ASP A 10 -1.02 0.19 -15.80
N GLN A 11 -0.16 0.30 -14.80
CA GLN A 11 -0.54 0.66 -13.42
C GLN A 11 -0.59 2.17 -13.13
N VAL A 12 -0.32 3.01 -14.10
CA VAL A 12 -0.28 4.47 -13.97
C VAL A 12 -1.04 5.14 -15.12
N ILE A 13 -1.53 6.33 -14.89
CA ILE A 13 -2.12 7.17 -15.93
C ILE A 13 -1.01 7.87 -16.73
N PHE A 14 -0.03 8.43 -16.03
CA PHE A 14 1.11 9.10 -16.61
C PHE A 14 2.42 8.43 -16.22
N GLU A 15 3.29 8.17 -17.21
CA GLU A 15 4.56 7.50 -17.00
C GLU A 15 5.73 8.48 -17.08
N LYS A 16 6.82 8.12 -16.42
CA LYS A 16 8.16 8.72 -16.58
C LYS A 16 8.13 10.27 -16.57
N SER A 17 8.30 10.85 -17.75
CA SER A 17 8.48 12.29 -17.96
C SER A 17 7.21 13.02 -18.40
N GLU A 18 6.03 12.38 -18.32
CA GLU A 18 4.77 13.03 -18.75
C GLU A 18 4.31 14.11 -17.76
N ILE A 19 4.65 13.96 -16.49
CA ILE A 19 4.34 14.96 -15.46
C ILE A 19 5.65 15.49 -14.85
N LEU A 20 6.23 16.48 -15.52
CA LEU A 20 7.44 17.18 -15.08
C LEU A 20 7.18 18.68 -14.92
N LYS A 21 8.06 19.35 -14.18
CA LYS A 21 8.11 20.79 -14.12
C LYS A 21 8.53 21.39 -15.48
N PRO A 22 8.33 22.71 -15.70
CA PRO A 22 8.75 23.35 -16.94
C PRO A 22 10.24 23.22 -17.27
N ASP A 23 11.10 23.09 -16.25
CA ASP A 23 12.53 22.89 -16.37
C ASP A 23 12.95 21.44 -16.66
N GLY A 24 11.97 20.54 -16.82
CA GLY A 24 12.20 19.11 -17.06
C GLY A 24 12.52 18.30 -15.79
N SER A 25 12.60 18.93 -14.62
CA SER A 25 12.86 18.21 -13.36
C SER A 25 11.57 17.59 -12.77
N PRO A 26 11.68 16.49 -12.00
CA PRO A 26 10.52 15.89 -11.36
C PRO A 26 9.99 16.74 -10.21
N TYR A 27 8.69 16.63 -9.95
CA TYR A 27 8.09 17.23 -8.76
C TYR A 27 8.52 16.46 -7.51
N THR A 28 8.79 17.19 -6.43
CA THR A 28 9.13 16.63 -5.10
C THR A 28 8.14 17.04 -4.02
N VAL A 29 7.08 17.76 -4.40
CA VAL A 29 5.97 18.18 -3.54
C VAL A 29 4.66 17.79 -4.20
N PHE A 30 3.76 17.19 -3.43
CA PHE A 30 2.51 16.62 -3.95
C PHE A 30 1.56 17.66 -4.55
N THR A 31 1.35 18.78 -3.86
CA THR A 31 0.35 19.77 -4.30
C THR A 31 0.59 20.29 -5.73
N PRO A 32 1.79 20.77 -6.11
CA PRO A 32 2.04 21.17 -7.48
C PRO A 32 2.03 19.99 -8.46
N TYR A 33 2.45 18.78 -8.03
CA TYR A 33 2.35 17.58 -8.84
C TYR A 33 0.89 17.25 -9.17
N SER A 34 0.03 17.16 -8.16
CA SER A 34 -1.38 16.80 -8.34
C SER A 34 -2.13 17.82 -9.20
N LYS A 35 -1.80 19.11 -9.09
CA LYS A 35 -2.34 20.14 -9.97
C LYS A 35 -1.94 19.90 -11.42
N ARG A 36 -0.66 19.70 -11.68
CA ARG A 36 -0.14 19.42 -13.03
C ARG A 36 -0.69 18.14 -13.62
N TRP A 37 -0.77 17.08 -12.80
CA TRP A 37 -1.36 15.80 -13.16
C TRP A 37 -2.83 15.96 -13.59
N THR A 38 -3.61 16.68 -12.80
CA THR A 38 -5.03 16.95 -13.09
C THR A 38 -5.21 17.77 -14.37
N GLU A 39 -4.39 18.80 -14.58
CA GLU A 39 -4.39 19.59 -15.81
C GLU A 39 -4.06 18.73 -17.05
N ALA A 40 -3.08 17.85 -16.94
CA ALA A 40 -2.71 16.93 -18.00
C ALA A 40 -3.85 15.97 -18.32
N LEU A 41 -4.48 15.41 -17.27
CA LEU A 41 -5.63 14.51 -17.44
C LEU A 41 -6.79 15.18 -18.17
N PHE A 42 -7.15 16.42 -17.82
CA PHE A 42 -8.24 17.12 -18.51
C PHE A 42 -7.95 17.40 -20.00
N ARG A 43 -6.67 17.57 -20.35
CA ARG A 43 -6.24 17.76 -21.76
C ARG A 43 -6.27 16.49 -22.58
N THR A 44 -6.00 15.34 -21.97
CA THR A 44 -5.80 14.05 -22.65
C THR A 44 -6.79 12.99 -22.18
N LYS A 45 -7.95 13.39 -21.61
CA LYS A 45 -8.90 12.51 -20.91
C LYS A 45 -9.25 11.27 -21.73
N ASP A 46 -9.64 11.47 -22.99
CA ASP A 46 -10.11 10.38 -23.84
C ASP A 46 -9.02 9.36 -24.18
N GLU A 47 -7.77 9.83 -24.28
CA GLU A 47 -6.61 8.97 -24.50
C GLU A 47 -6.14 8.32 -23.18
N ALA A 48 -5.96 9.13 -22.13
CA ALA A 48 -5.43 8.70 -20.85
C ALA A 48 -6.33 7.69 -20.13
N LEU A 49 -7.65 7.83 -20.25
CA LEU A 49 -8.65 6.96 -19.65
C LEU A 49 -9.27 5.94 -20.63
N ARG A 50 -8.69 5.80 -21.83
CA ARG A 50 -9.17 4.86 -22.82
C ARG A 50 -9.22 3.44 -22.26
N SER A 51 -10.41 2.83 -22.30
CA SER A 51 -10.60 1.44 -21.93
C SER A 51 -10.18 0.51 -23.07
N TYR A 52 -9.57 -0.62 -22.72
CA TYR A 52 -9.23 -1.70 -23.64
C TYR A 52 -9.91 -2.99 -23.17
N PRO A 53 -11.23 -3.14 -23.38
CA PRO A 53 -11.98 -4.29 -22.89
C PRO A 53 -11.50 -5.57 -23.56
N SER A 54 -10.81 -6.43 -22.82
CA SER A 54 -10.24 -7.69 -23.34
C SER A 54 -11.33 -8.64 -23.86
N GLY A 55 -12.54 -8.57 -23.32
CA GLY A 55 -13.69 -9.35 -23.80
C GLY A 55 -14.01 -9.17 -25.28
N ASN A 56 -13.74 -7.99 -25.84
CA ASN A 56 -13.95 -7.71 -27.26
C ASN A 56 -12.93 -8.45 -28.17
N TYR A 57 -11.88 -8.99 -27.59
CA TYR A 57 -10.79 -9.66 -28.30
C TYR A 57 -10.69 -11.14 -27.96
N ILE A 58 -11.61 -11.68 -27.15
CA ILE A 58 -11.55 -13.07 -26.69
C ILE A 58 -11.52 -14.07 -27.87
N ASN A 59 -12.19 -13.74 -28.98
CA ASN A 59 -12.19 -14.56 -30.19
C ASN A 59 -10.86 -14.52 -30.96
N ARG A 60 -9.92 -13.65 -30.56
CA ARG A 60 -8.57 -13.56 -31.15
C ARG A 60 -7.54 -14.37 -30.38
N PHE A 61 -7.93 -14.92 -29.24
CA PHE A 61 -7.09 -15.88 -28.53
C PHE A 61 -7.14 -17.22 -29.27
N ILE A 62 -5.98 -17.78 -29.54
CA ILE A 62 -5.87 -19.10 -30.14
C ILE A 62 -6.32 -20.11 -29.09
N SER A 63 -7.34 -20.92 -29.40
CA SER A 63 -7.73 -22.03 -28.52
C SER A 63 -6.60 -23.06 -28.42
N ALA A 64 -6.55 -23.81 -27.31
CA ALA A 64 -5.57 -24.87 -27.15
C ALA A 64 -5.66 -25.89 -28.31
N GLU A 65 -6.86 -26.20 -28.76
CA GLU A 65 -7.11 -27.10 -29.92
C GLU A 65 -6.56 -26.51 -31.23
N THR A 66 -6.84 -25.23 -31.50
CA THR A 66 -6.31 -24.53 -32.68
C THR A 66 -4.79 -24.51 -32.66
N LEU A 67 -4.19 -24.23 -31.51
CA LEU A 67 -2.73 -24.20 -31.37
C LEU A 67 -2.13 -25.60 -31.62
N GLN A 68 -2.75 -26.67 -31.09
CA GLN A 68 -2.33 -28.03 -31.36
C GLN A 68 -2.36 -28.38 -32.83
N ASN A 69 -3.43 -27.99 -33.57
CA ASN A 69 -3.55 -28.21 -34.98
C ASN A 69 -2.48 -27.47 -35.77
N ILE A 70 -2.21 -26.18 -35.47
CA ILE A 70 -1.15 -25.42 -36.08
C ILE A 70 0.23 -26.06 -35.87
N LEU A 71 0.50 -26.56 -34.66
CA LEU A 71 1.77 -27.23 -34.32
C LEU A 71 1.94 -28.55 -35.08
N LYS A 72 0.86 -29.34 -35.23
CA LYS A 72 0.84 -30.60 -36.02
C LYS A 72 1.08 -30.30 -37.51
N GLU A 73 0.38 -29.33 -38.10
CA GLU A 73 0.48 -28.96 -39.51
C GLU A 73 1.87 -28.43 -39.86
N ASN A 74 2.51 -27.67 -38.96
CA ASN A 74 3.84 -27.11 -39.18
C ASN A 74 4.99 -28.09 -38.83
N LYS A 75 4.70 -29.36 -38.57
CA LYS A 75 5.70 -30.40 -38.24
C LYS A 75 6.71 -29.95 -37.18
N VAL A 76 6.25 -29.30 -36.13
CA VAL A 76 7.10 -28.99 -34.97
C VAL A 76 7.49 -30.31 -34.32
N ALA A 77 8.67 -30.80 -34.66
CA ALA A 77 9.15 -32.15 -34.41
C ALA A 77 9.50 -32.46 -32.94
N ASP A 78 9.36 -31.50 -32.03
CA ASP A 78 9.61 -31.76 -30.62
C ASP A 78 8.30 -32.12 -29.90
N SER A 79 8.09 -33.42 -29.74
CA SER A 79 6.90 -33.97 -29.04
C SER A 79 6.74 -33.37 -27.62
N ARG A 80 7.84 -33.02 -26.98
CA ARG A 80 7.84 -32.39 -25.62
C ARG A 80 7.21 -31.00 -25.65
N VAL A 81 7.37 -30.23 -26.73
CA VAL A 81 6.72 -28.92 -26.93
C VAL A 81 5.23 -29.12 -27.20
N VAL A 82 4.86 -30.11 -28.04
CA VAL A 82 3.46 -30.41 -28.36
C VAL A 82 2.73 -30.96 -27.12
N ASP A 83 3.34 -31.84 -26.37
CA ASP A 83 2.76 -32.45 -25.17
C ASP A 83 2.64 -31.41 -24.01
N SER A 84 3.60 -30.51 -23.89
CA SER A 84 3.54 -29.42 -22.89
C SER A 84 2.46 -28.37 -23.18
N LEU A 85 2.11 -28.18 -24.45
CA LEU A 85 1.04 -27.27 -24.89
C LEU A 85 -0.33 -27.99 -24.98
N ALA A 86 -0.35 -29.34 -25.04
CA ALA A 86 -1.55 -30.14 -25.11
C ALA A 86 -2.17 -30.46 -23.76
N ALA A 87 -1.37 -30.48 -22.72
CA ALA A 87 -1.89 -30.63 -21.37
C ALA A 87 -2.55 -29.34 -20.92
N PRO A 88 -3.76 -29.35 -20.36
CA PRO A 88 -4.43 -28.12 -19.91
C PRO A 88 -3.57 -27.44 -18.86
N TYR A 89 -2.80 -26.44 -19.27
CA TYR A 89 -1.91 -25.61 -18.44
C TYR A 89 -0.91 -26.35 -17.52
N THR A 90 -0.60 -27.62 -17.79
CA THR A 90 0.34 -28.41 -16.98
C THR A 90 1.80 -28.01 -17.14
N GLY A 91 2.11 -27.11 -18.07
CA GLY A 91 3.44 -26.52 -18.25
C GLY A 91 3.64 -25.20 -17.50
N LEU A 92 2.65 -24.68 -16.78
CA LEU A 92 2.85 -23.55 -15.88
C LEU A 92 3.62 -24.05 -14.66
N ILE A 93 4.74 -23.42 -14.39
CA ILE A 93 5.49 -23.63 -13.14
C ILE A 93 4.50 -23.43 -11.99
N SER A 94 4.31 -24.43 -11.13
CA SER A 94 3.41 -24.28 -9.98
C SER A 94 3.98 -23.28 -8.98
N LEU A 95 3.11 -22.69 -8.18
CA LEU A 95 3.55 -21.77 -7.13
C LEU A 95 4.55 -22.44 -6.18
N GLU A 96 4.37 -23.74 -5.90
CA GLU A 96 5.27 -24.53 -5.08
C GLU A 96 6.66 -24.68 -5.75
N GLN A 97 6.71 -24.87 -7.07
CA GLN A 97 7.99 -24.99 -7.82
C GLN A 97 8.81 -23.69 -7.80
N ILE A 98 8.16 -22.53 -7.63
CA ILE A 98 8.85 -21.23 -7.47
C ILE A 98 8.99 -20.83 -6.00
N GLY A 99 8.77 -21.75 -5.07
CA GLY A 99 9.06 -21.57 -3.65
C GLY A 99 7.91 -21.05 -2.80
N PHE A 100 6.71 -20.85 -3.36
CA PHE A 100 5.54 -20.52 -2.55
C PHE A 100 5.01 -21.76 -1.85
N LYS A 101 4.83 -21.67 -0.55
CA LYS A 101 4.10 -22.70 0.20
C LYS A 101 2.62 -22.46 0.05
N LYS A 102 1.86 -23.54 -0.20
CA LYS A 102 0.40 -23.47 -0.16
C LYS A 102 -0.01 -23.06 1.26
N SER A 103 -0.48 -21.84 1.43
CA SER A 103 -1.08 -21.39 2.69
C SER A 103 -2.56 -21.71 2.63
N ASP A 104 -3.09 -22.26 3.71
CA ASP A 104 -4.53 -22.34 3.88
C ASP A 104 -5.01 -20.94 4.35
N PRO A 105 -5.81 -20.22 3.55
CA PRO A 105 -6.32 -18.91 3.94
C PRO A 105 -7.19 -18.96 5.20
N GLU A 106 -7.78 -20.12 5.50
CA GLU A 106 -8.59 -20.30 6.71
C GLU A 106 -7.73 -20.41 7.98
N LEU A 107 -6.53 -20.98 7.86
CA LEU A 107 -5.58 -21.06 8.97
C LEU A 107 -4.82 -19.75 9.20
N SER A 108 -4.69 -18.90 8.18
CA SER A 108 -4.01 -17.60 8.30
C SER A 108 -4.85 -16.51 8.95
N GLY A 109 -6.15 -16.77 9.21
CA GLY A 109 -7.09 -15.77 9.73
C GLY A 109 -7.37 -14.62 8.74
N VAL A 110 -6.82 -14.69 7.54
CA VAL A 110 -7.05 -13.71 6.48
C VAL A 110 -8.43 -13.94 5.88
N VAL A 111 -9.37 -13.08 6.21
CA VAL A 111 -10.69 -13.07 5.55
C VAL A 111 -10.52 -12.46 4.16
N LEU A 112 -10.34 -13.33 3.17
CA LEU A 112 -10.30 -12.90 1.78
C LEU A 112 -11.68 -12.36 1.38
N PRO A 113 -11.77 -11.11 0.88
CA PRO A 113 -13.06 -10.48 0.56
C PRO A 113 -13.83 -11.16 -0.59
N TRP A 114 -13.27 -12.19 -1.22
CA TRP A 114 -13.84 -12.89 -2.39
C TRP A 114 -14.35 -14.32 -2.14
N LYS A 115 -14.63 -14.68 -0.90
CA LYS A 115 -15.08 -16.04 -0.53
C LYS A 115 -16.40 -16.51 -1.19
N ASN A 116 -17.15 -15.65 -1.88
CA ASN A 116 -18.50 -15.92 -2.36
C ASN A 116 -18.67 -16.00 -3.88
N GLY A 117 -17.75 -16.65 -4.57
CA GLY A 117 -17.94 -17.01 -5.98
C GLY A 117 -17.38 -15.99 -6.99
N PHE A 118 -16.50 -16.48 -7.81
CA PHE A 118 -15.79 -15.75 -8.84
C PHE A 118 -16.63 -15.70 -10.13
N SER A 119 -17.18 -14.55 -10.48
CA SER A 119 -17.59 -14.24 -11.85
C SER A 119 -16.68 -13.13 -12.40
N PRO A 120 -15.86 -13.40 -13.42
CA PRO A 120 -14.90 -12.42 -13.94
C PRO A 120 -15.56 -11.11 -14.45
N GLN A 121 -16.81 -11.19 -14.92
CA GLN A 121 -17.52 -10.06 -15.51
C GLN A 121 -18.33 -9.21 -14.52
N GLY A 122 -18.80 -9.80 -13.42
CA GLY A 122 -19.54 -9.07 -12.37
C GLY A 122 -18.64 -8.54 -11.25
N TYR A 123 -17.44 -9.09 -11.13
CA TYR A 123 -16.56 -8.88 -9.99
C TYR A 123 -15.97 -7.45 -9.95
N ALA A 124 -15.50 -6.93 -11.09
CA ALA A 124 -14.95 -5.58 -11.16
C ALA A 124 -16.01 -4.51 -10.85
N GLN A 125 -17.25 -4.68 -11.30
CA GLN A 125 -18.35 -3.75 -11.01
C GLN A 125 -18.82 -3.82 -9.55
N GLN A 126 -18.76 -5.00 -8.91
CA GLN A 126 -19.10 -5.16 -7.49
C GLN A 126 -18.01 -4.63 -6.56
N LEU A 127 -16.74 -4.64 -7.00
CA LEU A 127 -15.62 -4.14 -6.22
C LEU A 127 -15.63 -2.62 -6.08
N VAL A 128 -16.08 -1.91 -7.11
CA VAL A 128 -16.09 -0.44 -7.13
C VAL A 128 -17.40 0.07 -6.55
N ASN A 129 -17.51 0.09 -5.23
CA ASN A 129 -18.68 0.63 -4.55
C ASN A 129 -18.68 2.17 -4.63
N ARG A 130 -19.45 2.71 -5.60
CA ARG A 130 -19.56 4.16 -5.85
C ARG A 130 -20.16 4.94 -4.69
N GLU A 131 -21.12 4.35 -3.96
CA GLU A 131 -21.73 4.97 -2.78
C GLU A 131 -20.69 5.15 -1.67
N LEU A 132 -19.95 4.10 -1.33
CA LEU A 132 -18.87 4.16 -0.36
C LEU A 132 -17.81 5.19 -0.76
N ILE A 133 -17.41 5.21 -2.04
CA ILE A 133 -16.44 6.19 -2.56
C ILE A 133 -16.99 7.61 -2.44
N SER A 134 -18.29 7.83 -2.65
CA SER A 134 -18.91 9.18 -2.54
C SER A 134 -18.79 9.73 -1.12
N LEU A 135 -18.84 8.89 -0.11
CA LEU A 135 -18.76 9.26 1.31
C LEU A 135 -17.32 9.25 1.86
N TYR A 136 -16.33 8.88 1.04
CA TYR A 136 -14.95 8.71 1.48
C TYR A 136 -14.37 9.90 2.25
N HIS A 137 -14.67 11.12 1.82
CA HIS A 137 -14.20 12.35 2.47
C HIS A 137 -14.72 12.52 3.91
N LEU A 138 -15.83 11.87 4.27
CA LEU A 138 -16.42 11.87 5.62
C LEU A 138 -15.91 10.70 6.47
N THR A 139 -15.63 9.54 5.84
CA THR A 139 -15.40 8.28 6.55
C THR A 139 -13.91 7.87 6.64
N ARG A 140 -13.07 8.43 5.75
CA ARG A 140 -11.67 8.04 5.59
C ARG A 140 -10.79 8.10 6.84
N ASP A 141 -11.18 8.88 7.82
CA ASP A 141 -10.40 9.11 9.03
C ASP A 141 -10.91 8.34 10.25
N THR A 142 -11.97 7.54 10.12
CA THR A 142 -12.59 6.79 11.20
C THR A 142 -12.30 5.29 11.05
N PRO A 143 -11.29 4.73 11.75
CA PRO A 143 -10.86 3.34 11.58
C PRO A 143 -11.91 2.28 11.93
N SER A 144 -12.85 2.62 12.82
CA SER A 144 -13.94 1.72 13.23
C SER A 144 -15.01 1.53 12.15
N LEU A 145 -15.06 2.42 11.14
CA LEU A 145 -16.04 2.34 10.05
C LEU A 145 -15.49 1.52 8.87
N LYS A 146 -16.38 0.81 8.18
CA LYS A 146 -16.10 0.24 6.86
C LYS A 146 -16.19 1.33 5.79
N GLY A 147 -15.40 2.39 5.95
CA GLY A 147 -15.46 3.63 5.16
C GLY A 147 -14.39 3.74 4.06
N THR A 148 -13.59 2.69 3.84
CA THR A 148 -12.54 2.64 2.80
C THR A 148 -12.87 1.60 1.76
N SER A 149 -12.43 1.83 0.51
CA SER A 149 -12.76 0.96 -0.63
C SER A 149 -12.12 -0.42 -0.60
N LEU A 150 -11.06 -0.62 0.20
CA LEU A 150 -10.22 -1.83 0.24
C LEU A 150 -9.64 -2.25 -1.13
N LEU A 151 -9.55 -1.32 -2.08
CA LEU A 151 -9.06 -1.58 -3.43
C LEU A 151 -7.52 -1.60 -3.55
N SER A 152 -6.80 -1.35 -2.47
CA SER A 152 -5.34 -1.28 -2.47
C SER A 152 -4.68 -2.59 -2.93
N THR A 153 -5.16 -3.73 -2.47
CA THR A 153 -4.70 -5.06 -2.93
C THR A 153 -5.01 -5.27 -4.41
N HIS A 154 -6.19 -4.89 -4.86
CA HIS A 154 -6.59 -5.01 -6.26
C HIS A 154 -5.75 -4.11 -7.17
N LEU A 155 -5.44 -2.88 -6.73
CA LEU A 155 -4.53 -1.97 -7.42
C LEU A 155 -3.09 -2.53 -7.46
N ARG A 156 -2.66 -3.22 -6.39
CA ARG A 156 -1.33 -3.82 -6.34
C ARG A 156 -1.18 -4.94 -7.37
N PHE A 157 -2.19 -5.80 -7.51
CA PHE A 157 -2.16 -6.97 -8.38
C PHE A 157 -2.78 -6.72 -9.77
N GLY A 158 -3.24 -5.48 -10.05
CA GLY A 158 -3.82 -5.13 -11.34
C GLY A 158 -5.15 -5.82 -11.64
N THR A 159 -5.88 -6.29 -10.63
CA THR A 159 -7.19 -6.93 -10.78
C THR A 159 -8.34 -5.92 -10.94
N VAL A 160 -8.02 -4.62 -10.86
CA VAL A 160 -8.90 -3.51 -11.23
C VAL A 160 -8.13 -2.55 -12.12
N SER A 161 -8.83 -1.89 -13.05
CA SER A 161 -8.23 -0.91 -13.94
C SER A 161 -8.02 0.43 -13.23
N THR A 162 -6.77 0.90 -13.16
CA THR A 162 -6.46 2.24 -12.63
C THR A 162 -7.20 3.34 -13.39
N ARG A 163 -7.39 3.18 -14.73
CA ARG A 163 -8.12 4.13 -15.58
C ARG A 163 -9.58 4.22 -15.21
N GLU A 164 -10.23 3.07 -14.99
CA GLU A 164 -11.62 2.99 -14.56
C GLU A 164 -11.83 3.61 -13.19
N LEU A 165 -10.90 3.35 -12.24
CA LEU A 165 -10.96 3.96 -10.92
C LEU A 165 -10.78 5.47 -10.97
N VAL A 166 -9.87 5.99 -11.80
CA VAL A 166 -9.69 7.43 -12.00
C VAL A 166 -10.93 8.06 -12.64
N ALA A 167 -11.53 7.43 -13.66
CA ALA A 167 -12.76 7.89 -14.27
C ALA A 167 -13.91 7.99 -13.24
N THR A 168 -14.09 6.94 -12.44
CA THR A 168 -15.08 6.91 -11.35
C THR A 168 -14.79 8.00 -10.32
N ALA A 169 -13.54 8.16 -9.88
CA ALA A 169 -13.15 9.14 -8.88
C ALA A 169 -13.41 10.58 -9.31
N MET A 170 -13.16 10.89 -10.58
CA MET A 170 -13.43 12.22 -11.15
C MET A 170 -14.89 12.62 -11.05
N GLU A 171 -15.79 11.66 -11.21
CA GLU A 171 -17.24 11.88 -11.14
C GLU A 171 -17.75 11.93 -9.70
N VAL A 172 -17.19 11.08 -8.83
CA VAL A 172 -17.81 10.76 -7.54
C VAL A 172 -17.17 11.53 -6.39
N ASN A 173 -15.82 11.55 -6.29
CA ASN A 173 -15.14 12.13 -5.12
C ASN A 173 -13.70 12.55 -5.41
N LYS A 174 -13.44 13.84 -5.40
CA LYS A 174 -12.11 14.42 -5.62
C LYS A 174 -11.09 14.06 -4.54
N VAL A 175 -11.53 13.85 -3.30
CA VAL A 175 -10.63 13.44 -2.20
C VAL A 175 -10.13 12.03 -2.45
N TRP A 176 -11.00 11.13 -2.92
CA TRP A 176 -10.60 9.78 -3.29
C TRP A 176 -9.71 9.76 -4.55
N LEU A 177 -9.98 10.63 -5.54
CA LEU A 177 -9.08 10.83 -6.69
C LEU A 177 -7.66 11.20 -6.24
N ASN A 178 -7.52 12.06 -5.24
CA ASN A 178 -6.20 12.44 -4.72
C ASN A 178 -5.42 11.25 -4.16
N GLU A 179 -6.08 10.21 -3.63
CA GLU A 179 -5.36 9.00 -3.17
C GLU A 179 -4.75 8.22 -4.34
N LEU A 180 -5.44 8.18 -5.49
CA LEU A 180 -4.89 7.57 -6.72
C LEU A 180 -3.71 8.39 -7.26
N ILE A 181 -3.80 9.73 -7.17
CA ILE A 181 -2.70 10.63 -7.56
C ILE A 181 -1.51 10.47 -6.61
N TRP A 182 -1.73 10.32 -5.28
CA TRP A 182 -0.68 10.03 -4.31
C TRP A 182 0.08 8.74 -4.64
N ARG A 183 -0.65 7.68 -5.01
CA ARG A 183 -0.05 6.41 -5.43
C ARG A 183 0.89 6.62 -6.63
N GLU A 184 0.45 7.39 -7.62
CA GLU A 184 1.25 7.67 -8.81
C GLU A 184 2.43 8.61 -8.52
N PHE A 185 2.24 9.59 -7.63
CA PHE A 185 3.30 10.46 -7.15
C PHE A 185 4.45 9.65 -6.52
N PHE A 186 4.16 8.71 -5.65
CA PHE A 186 5.21 7.88 -5.05
C PHE A 186 5.89 6.97 -6.08
N LYS A 187 5.18 6.47 -7.08
CA LYS A 187 5.81 5.73 -8.20
C LYS A 187 6.76 6.62 -9.00
N MET A 188 6.38 7.85 -9.27
CA MET A 188 7.22 8.85 -9.92
C MET A 188 8.46 9.18 -9.08
N ILE A 189 8.31 9.36 -7.75
CA ILE A 189 9.44 9.58 -6.83
C ILE A 189 10.42 8.40 -6.89
N LEU A 190 9.93 7.18 -6.77
CA LEU A 190 10.79 5.99 -6.83
C LEU A 190 11.52 5.85 -8.16
N LEU A 191 10.86 6.18 -9.27
CA LEU A 191 11.46 6.14 -10.60
C LEU A 191 12.62 7.15 -10.77
N HIS A 192 12.42 8.39 -10.34
CA HIS A 192 13.41 9.46 -10.50
C HIS A 192 14.49 9.49 -9.43
N PHE A 193 14.21 8.91 -8.26
CA PHE A 193 15.10 8.89 -7.10
C PHE A 193 15.23 7.47 -6.53
N PRO A 194 15.73 6.48 -7.31
CA PRO A 194 15.75 5.08 -6.88
C PRO A 194 16.55 4.82 -5.61
N TYR A 195 17.48 5.72 -5.25
CA TYR A 195 18.25 5.62 -3.99
C TYR A 195 17.38 5.71 -2.72
N VAL A 196 16.10 6.10 -2.84
CA VAL A 196 15.19 6.20 -1.68
C VAL A 196 14.85 4.84 -1.09
N THR A 197 15.09 3.75 -1.80
CA THR A 197 14.95 2.38 -1.29
C THR A 197 15.84 2.12 -0.08
N ASP A 198 17.05 2.67 -0.09
CA ASP A 198 18.08 2.38 0.91
C ASP A 198 18.46 3.60 1.76
N SER A 199 18.10 4.79 1.28
CA SER A 199 18.52 6.06 1.88
C SER A 199 17.37 7.04 2.01
N PRO A 200 17.41 7.95 3.00
CA PRO A 200 16.42 9.01 3.11
C PRO A 200 16.47 9.92 1.89
N PHE A 201 15.29 10.34 1.39
CA PHE A 201 15.20 11.31 0.29
C PHE A 201 15.97 12.60 0.61
N LYS A 202 15.77 13.14 1.81
CA LYS A 202 16.57 14.27 2.33
C LYS A 202 17.84 13.72 2.98
N ARG A 203 18.93 13.71 2.24
CA ARG A 203 20.21 13.06 2.62
C ARG A 203 20.72 13.41 4.02
N LYS A 204 20.45 14.62 4.53
CA LYS A 204 20.84 15.05 5.87
C LYS A 204 20.27 14.18 7.00
N TYR A 205 19.16 13.49 6.76
CA TYR A 205 18.54 12.59 7.74
C TYR A 205 19.25 11.25 7.91
N ARG A 206 20.27 10.96 7.10
CA ARG A 206 21.09 9.74 7.26
C ARG A 206 21.90 9.72 8.55
N PHE A 207 22.10 10.86 9.16
CA PHE A 207 22.86 11.02 10.39
C PHE A 207 22.01 10.97 11.66
N ILE A 208 20.73 10.67 11.56
CA ILE A 208 19.88 10.48 12.76
C ILE A 208 20.38 9.22 13.51
N PRO A 209 20.80 9.36 14.77
CA PRO A 209 21.27 8.23 15.59
C PRO A 209 20.06 7.48 16.15
N TRP A 210 19.62 6.47 15.39
CA TRP A 210 18.52 5.61 15.80
C TRP A 210 18.94 4.75 17.00
N ARG A 211 18.04 4.58 17.98
CA ARG A 211 18.28 3.72 19.16
C ARG A 211 18.24 2.24 18.81
N ASN A 212 17.27 1.86 17.96
CA ASN A 212 17.05 0.48 17.51
C ASN A 212 16.99 -0.54 18.65
N ASP A 213 16.28 -0.20 19.74
CA ASP A 213 16.09 -1.11 20.88
C ASP A 213 15.25 -2.32 20.45
N ALA A 214 15.81 -3.52 20.58
CA ALA A 214 15.18 -4.74 20.09
C ALA A 214 13.93 -5.13 20.91
N ALA A 215 13.93 -4.89 22.22
CA ALA A 215 12.79 -5.22 23.06
C ALA A 215 11.60 -4.27 22.80
N GLU A 216 11.89 -2.98 22.59
CA GLU A 216 10.86 -2.00 22.20
C GLU A 216 10.31 -2.31 20.80
N LEU A 217 11.16 -2.76 19.86
CA LEU A 217 10.73 -3.21 18.53
C LEU A 217 9.80 -4.42 18.62
N GLU A 218 10.15 -5.42 19.40
CA GLU A 218 9.34 -6.63 19.58
C GLU A 218 7.95 -6.28 20.15
N ARG A 219 7.89 -5.39 21.15
CA ARG A 219 6.62 -4.90 21.69
C ARG A 219 5.79 -4.15 20.64
N TRP A 220 6.42 -3.40 19.77
CA TRP A 220 5.71 -2.75 18.65
C TRP A 220 5.22 -3.79 17.64
N CYS A 221 6.04 -4.73 17.23
CA CYS A 221 5.67 -5.80 16.30
C CYS A 221 4.51 -6.65 16.82
N SER A 222 4.52 -6.99 18.11
CA SER A 222 3.48 -7.82 18.74
C SER A 222 2.19 -7.06 19.10
N GLY A 223 2.19 -5.72 19.01
CA GLY A 223 1.06 -4.91 19.46
C GLY A 223 0.83 -4.95 20.97
N THR A 224 1.92 -4.75 21.74
CA THR A 224 1.96 -4.74 23.19
C THR A 224 2.72 -3.53 23.76
N THR A 225 2.67 -2.41 23.05
CA THR A 225 3.40 -1.17 23.42
C THR A 225 2.83 -0.47 24.66
N GLY A 226 1.59 -0.80 25.06
CA GLY A 226 0.85 -0.08 26.08
C GLY A 226 0.19 1.20 25.56
N TYR A 227 0.15 1.40 24.25
CA TYR A 227 -0.57 2.47 23.56
C TYR A 227 -1.70 1.86 22.72
N PRO A 228 -2.96 1.86 23.20
CA PRO A 228 -4.05 1.07 22.63
C PRO A 228 -4.26 1.23 21.12
N ILE A 229 -4.19 2.46 20.59
CA ILE A 229 -4.38 2.72 19.15
C ILE A 229 -3.21 2.19 18.29
N VAL A 230 -1.99 2.16 18.85
CA VAL A 230 -0.82 1.57 18.20
C VAL A 230 -0.94 0.05 18.21
N ASP A 231 -1.27 -0.52 19.36
CA ASP A 231 -1.41 -1.96 19.56
C ASP A 231 -2.54 -2.54 18.70
N ALA A 232 -3.68 -1.85 18.66
CA ALA A 232 -4.80 -2.20 17.78
C ALA A 232 -4.37 -2.25 16.31
N GLY A 233 -3.60 -1.26 15.85
CA GLY A 233 -3.09 -1.22 14.48
C GLY A 233 -2.16 -2.37 14.16
N MET A 234 -1.20 -2.66 15.05
CA MET A 234 -0.25 -3.76 14.82
C MET A 234 -0.92 -5.13 14.85
N ARG A 235 -1.92 -5.32 15.74
CA ARG A 235 -2.70 -6.56 15.79
C ARG A 235 -3.61 -6.71 14.55
N GLU A 236 -4.25 -5.64 14.05
CA GLU A 236 -4.97 -5.66 12.78
C GLU A 236 -4.05 -6.12 11.65
N LEU A 237 -2.87 -5.51 11.53
CA LEU A 237 -1.88 -5.88 10.51
C LEU A 237 -1.50 -7.36 10.60
N ASN A 238 -1.14 -7.84 11.79
CA ASN A 238 -0.68 -9.20 12.01
C ASN A 238 -1.75 -10.25 11.72
N GLN A 239 -3.02 -9.93 12.01
CA GLN A 239 -4.13 -10.86 11.81
C GLN A 239 -4.71 -10.84 10.40
N THR A 240 -4.66 -9.70 9.71
CA THR A 240 -5.39 -9.52 8.45
C THR A 240 -4.51 -9.23 7.25
N GLY A 241 -3.25 -8.86 7.46
CA GLY A 241 -2.39 -8.33 6.39
C GLY A 241 -2.83 -6.96 5.87
N LEU A 242 -3.74 -6.28 6.57
CA LEU A 242 -4.23 -4.93 6.24
C LEU A 242 -4.14 -4.04 7.48
N MET A 243 -4.15 -2.74 7.28
CA MET A 243 -4.26 -1.75 8.33
C MET A 243 -4.87 -0.48 7.75
N HIS A 244 -5.81 0.12 8.49
CA HIS A 244 -6.41 1.39 8.09
C HIS A 244 -5.36 2.50 7.95
N ASN A 245 -5.42 3.33 6.88
CA ASN A 245 -4.38 4.33 6.58
C ASN A 245 -4.08 5.28 7.75
N ARG A 246 -5.10 5.77 8.45
CA ARG A 246 -4.90 6.64 9.61
C ARG A 246 -4.06 5.95 10.70
N VAL A 247 -4.28 4.67 10.90
CA VAL A 247 -3.56 3.88 11.90
C VAL A 247 -2.13 3.60 11.43
N ARG A 248 -1.90 3.31 10.15
CA ARG A 248 -0.52 3.21 9.57
C ARG A 248 0.31 4.44 9.90
N MET A 249 -0.26 5.64 9.75
CA MET A 249 0.43 6.88 10.10
C MET A 249 0.77 6.98 11.59
N ILE A 250 -0.12 6.54 12.46
CA ILE A 250 0.07 6.58 13.92
C ILE A 250 1.15 5.58 14.34
N THR A 251 1.04 4.32 13.90
CA THR A 251 1.98 3.24 14.23
C THR A 251 3.39 3.52 13.70
N ALA A 252 3.51 4.02 12.47
CA ALA A 252 4.78 4.41 11.89
C ALA A 252 5.41 5.62 12.62
N SER A 253 4.61 6.65 12.92
CA SER A 253 5.09 7.79 13.70
C SER A 253 5.53 7.38 15.10
N PHE A 254 4.85 6.42 15.73
CA PHE A 254 5.23 5.91 17.04
C PHE A 254 6.60 5.22 17.00
N LEU A 255 6.81 4.31 16.05
CA LEU A 255 8.08 3.62 15.87
C LEU A 255 9.26 4.61 15.72
N VAL A 256 9.14 5.53 14.78
CA VAL A 256 10.26 6.41 14.40
C VAL A 256 10.48 7.59 15.35
N LYS A 257 9.45 8.01 16.11
CA LYS A 257 9.52 9.18 16.99
C LYS A 257 9.57 8.79 18.47
N HIS A 258 8.69 7.89 18.91
CA HIS A 258 8.68 7.50 20.33
C HIS A 258 9.78 6.50 20.64
N LEU A 259 9.96 5.48 19.80
CA LEU A 259 10.96 4.45 20.01
C LEU A 259 12.33 4.81 19.41
N LEU A 260 12.39 5.78 18.49
CA LEU A 260 13.60 6.12 17.73
C LEU A 260 14.21 4.88 17.06
N ILE A 261 13.38 4.06 16.46
CA ILE A 261 13.78 2.92 15.63
C ILE A 261 13.82 3.37 14.18
N ASP A 262 14.84 2.92 13.45
CA ASP A 262 15.04 3.26 12.05
C ASP A 262 13.80 2.92 11.22
N TRP A 263 13.34 3.88 10.43
CA TRP A 263 12.16 3.73 9.58
C TRP A 263 12.25 2.54 8.62
N ARG A 264 13.47 2.15 8.19
CA ARG A 264 13.70 1.00 7.31
C ARG A 264 13.31 -0.33 7.96
N VAL A 265 13.47 -0.44 9.29
CA VAL A 265 13.05 -1.64 10.05
C VAL A 265 11.52 -1.76 10.02
N GLY A 266 10.80 -0.67 10.26
CA GLY A 266 9.34 -0.66 10.19
C GLY A 266 8.81 -0.84 8.77
N GLU A 267 9.48 -0.24 7.78
CA GLU A 267 9.18 -0.40 6.35
C GLU A 267 9.27 -1.87 5.94
N ALA A 268 10.34 -2.56 6.32
CA ALA A 268 10.55 -3.98 6.06
C ALA A 268 9.49 -4.86 6.74
N TYR A 269 9.12 -4.54 7.99
CA TYR A 269 8.05 -5.27 8.69
C TYR A 269 6.71 -5.12 7.98
N PHE A 270 6.37 -3.91 7.51
CA PHE A 270 5.15 -3.70 6.73
C PHE A 270 5.21 -4.41 5.38
N ALA A 271 6.39 -4.46 4.74
CA ALA A 271 6.58 -5.19 3.48
C ALA A 271 6.30 -6.69 3.62
N ASP A 272 6.70 -7.27 4.77
CA ASP A 272 6.45 -8.68 5.09
C ASP A 272 4.98 -8.99 5.39
N LYS A 273 4.27 -8.06 6.02
CA LYS A 273 2.90 -8.29 6.52
C LYS A 273 1.79 -7.84 5.59
N LEU A 274 1.98 -6.76 4.81
CA LEU A 274 0.91 -6.14 4.05
C LEU A 274 0.55 -6.91 2.79
N LEU A 275 -0.72 -7.30 2.64
CA LEU A 275 -1.28 -7.87 1.41
C LEU A 275 -1.31 -6.86 0.25
N ASP A 276 -1.37 -5.57 0.56
CA ASP A 276 -1.38 -4.49 -0.42
C ASP A 276 0.00 -3.82 -0.59
N TYR A 277 1.07 -4.49 -0.18
CA TYR A 277 2.42 -3.95 -0.27
C TYR A 277 2.75 -3.45 -1.68
N ASP A 278 3.11 -2.17 -1.77
CA ASP A 278 3.67 -1.51 -2.95
C ASP A 278 4.89 -0.71 -2.50
N LEU A 279 6.06 -1.07 -3.03
CA LEU A 279 7.34 -0.48 -2.61
C LEU A 279 7.31 1.04 -2.62
N SER A 280 6.79 1.64 -3.68
CA SER A 280 6.78 3.11 -3.83
C SER A 280 5.94 3.78 -2.77
N SER A 281 4.75 3.26 -2.51
CA SER A 281 3.82 3.79 -1.51
C SER A 281 4.31 3.52 -0.09
N ASN A 282 4.78 2.30 0.20
CA ASN A 282 5.27 1.94 1.53
C ASN A 282 6.50 2.78 1.90
N ASN A 283 7.53 2.78 1.06
CA ASN A 283 8.76 3.55 1.26
C ASN A 283 8.48 5.05 1.41
N GLY A 284 7.69 5.64 0.50
CA GLY A 284 7.37 7.07 0.54
C GLY A 284 6.63 7.48 1.82
N ASN A 285 5.68 6.67 2.29
CA ASN A 285 4.93 6.95 3.52
C ASN A 285 5.74 6.70 4.79
N TRP A 286 6.62 5.70 4.83
CA TRP A 286 7.54 5.52 5.94
C TRP A 286 8.52 6.69 6.07
N GLN A 287 9.07 7.17 4.96
CA GLN A 287 9.91 8.37 4.95
C GLN A 287 9.13 9.63 5.31
N TRP A 288 7.84 9.70 4.93
CA TRP A 288 6.96 10.79 5.39
C TRP A 288 6.83 10.80 6.90
N ALA A 289 6.56 9.65 7.54
CA ALA A 289 6.45 9.52 8.99
C ALA A 289 7.77 9.86 9.70
N ALA A 290 8.90 9.43 9.15
CA ALA A 290 10.23 9.74 9.66
C ALA A 290 10.62 11.21 9.48
N GLY A 291 9.96 11.97 8.59
CA GLY A 291 10.27 13.36 8.27
C GLY A 291 11.35 13.54 7.21
N CYS A 292 11.88 12.45 6.66
CA CYS A 292 13.00 12.44 5.72
C CYS A 292 12.60 12.33 4.24
N GLY A 293 11.32 12.12 3.95
CA GLY A 293 10.79 11.97 2.60
C GLY A 293 10.72 13.27 1.80
N CYS A 294 10.33 13.17 0.53
CA CYS A 294 10.25 14.30 -0.41
C CYS A 294 9.27 15.39 0.07
N ASP A 295 8.04 15.01 0.41
CA ASP A 295 6.98 15.90 0.92
C ASP A 295 6.62 15.52 2.36
N ALA A 296 7.64 15.27 3.18
CA ALA A 296 7.47 14.71 4.50
C ALA A 296 6.95 15.74 5.50
N ALA A 297 6.19 15.24 6.48
CA ALA A 297 5.84 16.03 7.65
C ALA A 297 7.10 16.56 8.34
N PRO A 298 7.07 17.79 8.88
CA PRO A 298 8.20 18.32 9.65
C PRO A 298 8.56 17.37 10.80
N TYR A 299 9.87 17.19 11.05
CA TYR A 299 10.35 16.24 12.07
C TYR A 299 9.79 16.52 13.47
N PHE A 300 9.48 17.76 13.78
CA PHE A 300 8.90 18.16 15.07
C PHE A 300 7.41 17.83 15.22
N ARG A 301 6.75 17.39 14.14
CA ARG A 301 5.37 16.91 14.18
C ARG A 301 5.35 15.47 14.70
N ILE A 302 5.19 15.33 15.99
CA ILE A 302 5.13 14.06 16.71
C ILE A 302 3.70 13.84 17.17
N PHE A 303 3.07 12.76 16.73
CA PHE A 303 1.70 12.44 17.13
C PHE A 303 1.68 12.01 18.60
N ASN A 304 0.71 12.51 19.35
CA ASN A 304 0.39 11.96 20.66
C ASN A 304 -0.65 10.85 20.47
N PRO A 305 -0.35 9.57 20.76
CA PRO A 305 -1.28 8.48 20.52
C PRO A 305 -2.63 8.64 21.22
N TRP A 306 -2.64 9.21 22.42
CA TRP A 306 -3.88 9.48 23.16
C TRP A 306 -4.76 10.53 22.48
N GLU A 307 -4.16 11.60 21.98
CA GLU A 307 -4.89 12.63 21.21
C GLU A 307 -5.34 12.10 19.85
N GLN A 308 -4.59 11.18 19.23
CA GLN A 308 -5.03 10.49 18.01
C GLN A 308 -6.25 9.60 18.29
N THR A 309 -6.26 8.86 19.40
CA THR A 309 -7.43 8.09 19.85
C THR A 309 -8.65 8.97 20.03
N LYS A 310 -8.53 10.04 20.82
CA LYS A 310 -9.65 10.98 21.05
C LYS A 310 -10.22 11.55 19.76
N LYS A 311 -9.37 11.78 18.75
CA LYS A 311 -9.78 12.38 17.49
C LYS A 311 -10.39 11.38 16.51
N PHE A 312 -9.85 10.17 16.38
CA PHE A 312 -10.16 9.25 15.30
C PHE A 312 -10.90 7.98 15.75
N ASP A 313 -10.85 7.67 17.03
CA ASP A 313 -11.59 6.55 17.65
C ASP A 313 -12.13 6.94 19.05
N PRO A 314 -12.91 8.05 19.17
CA PRO A 314 -13.31 8.61 20.46
C PRO A 314 -14.14 7.65 21.32
N GLN A 315 -14.81 6.70 20.69
CA GLN A 315 -15.60 5.66 21.35
C GLN A 315 -14.82 4.36 21.56
N MET A 316 -13.53 4.34 21.19
CA MET A 316 -12.65 3.18 21.28
C MET A 316 -13.16 1.93 20.55
N LEU A 317 -14.05 2.06 19.57
CA LEU A 317 -14.65 0.93 18.85
C LEU A 317 -13.62 0.15 18.04
N TYR A 318 -12.69 0.85 17.38
CA TYR A 318 -11.57 0.22 16.67
C TYR A 318 -10.60 -0.46 17.65
N ILE A 319 -10.28 0.23 18.76
CA ILE A 319 -9.39 -0.30 19.78
C ILE A 319 -10.00 -1.56 20.42
N HIS A 320 -11.26 -1.52 20.84
CA HIS A 320 -11.91 -2.67 21.47
C HIS A 320 -12.02 -3.89 20.54
N LYS A 321 -12.11 -3.66 19.24
CA LYS A 321 -12.12 -4.74 18.26
C LYS A 321 -10.80 -5.52 18.23
N TRP A 322 -9.66 -4.82 18.32
CA TRP A 322 -8.33 -5.42 18.16
C TRP A 322 -7.57 -5.62 19.47
N VAL A 323 -8.03 -4.98 20.53
CA VAL A 323 -7.51 -5.09 21.90
C VAL A 323 -8.69 -5.41 22.83
N PRO A 324 -9.27 -6.62 22.72
CA PRO A 324 -10.50 -6.98 23.43
C PRO A 324 -10.34 -6.99 24.94
N GLU A 325 -9.14 -7.15 25.47
CA GLU A 325 -8.85 -7.07 26.90
C GLU A 325 -9.19 -5.70 27.52
N LEU A 326 -9.24 -4.64 26.73
CA LEU A 326 -9.69 -3.32 27.18
C LEU A 326 -11.22 -3.18 27.26
N SER A 327 -11.96 -4.09 26.62
CA SER A 327 -13.44 -4.10 26.64
C SER A 327 -14.01 -4.89 27.81
N SER A 328 -13.25 -5.86 28.33
CA SER A 328 -13.75 -6.89 29.24
C SER A 328 -13.83 -6.46 30.72
N GLY A 329 -13.47 -5.20 31.03
CA GLY A 329 -13.44 -4.71 32.43
C GLY A 329 -12.37 -5.37 33.30
N ALA A 330 -12.23 -4.92 34.52
CA ALA A 330 -11.21 -5.41 35.47
C ALA A 330 -11.35 -6.91 35.85
N ASP A 331 -12.46 -7.54 35.51
CA ASP A 331 -12.75 -8.94 35.87
C ASP A 331 -12.16 -9.99 34.92
N SER A 332 -11.59 -9.57 33.75
CA SER A 332 -11.04 -10.51 32.77
C SER A 332 -9.72 -11.18 33.19
N GLY A 333 -9.07 -10.68 34.24
CA GLY A 333 -7.75 -11.18 34.69
C GLY A 333 -6.61 -10.94 33.69
N ILE A 334 -6.90 -10.29 32.55
CA ILE A 334 -5.90 -9.97 31.49
C ILE A 334 -5.43 -8.54 31.72
N ASN A 335 -4.20 -8.36 32.18
CA ASN A 335 -3.60 -7.05 32.33
C ASN A 335 -3.13 -6.52 30.97
N TYR A 336 -3.67 -5.38 30.53
CA TYR A 336 -3.12 -4.63 29.41
C TYR A 336 -1.75 -4.06 29.80
N PRO A 337 -0.73 -4.15 28.94
CA PRO A 337 0.63 -3.78 29.29
C PRO A 337 0.80 -2.27 29.56
N GLU A 338 1.68 -1.95 30.49
CA GLU A 338 2.11 -0.58 30.73
C GLU A 338 2.82 0.03 29.50
N PRO A 339 2.70 1.35 29.28
CA PRO A 339 3.37 2.04 28.19
C PRO A 339 4.89 1.80 28.18
N VAL A 340 5.41 1.32 27.04
CA VAL A 340 6.84 1.03 26.83
C VAL A 340 7.72 2.26 26.98
N VAL A 341 7.20 3.44 26.70
CA VAL A 341 7.83 4.75 26.89
C VAL A 341 6.80 5.77 27.35
N GLU A 342 7.21 6.76 28.16
CA GLU A 342 6.37 7.90 28.47
C GLU A 342 6.35 8.91 27.31
N HIS A 343 5.16 9.31 26.84
CA HIS A 343 4.99 10.17 25.67
C HIS A 343 5.81 11.47 25.75
N LYS A 344 5.76 12.19 26.90
CA LYS A 344 6.43 13.47 27.07
C LYS A 344 7.95 13.32 26.93
N LYS A 345 8.54 12.37 27.67
CA LYS A 345 9.99 12.08 27.59
C LYS A 345 10.43 11.60 26.23
N ALA A 346 9.64 10.71 25.60
CA ALA A 346 9.91 10.21 24.25
C ALA A 346 9.88 11.35 23.21
N ARG A 347 8.91 12.26 23.32
CA ARG A 347 8.79 13.42 22.44
C ARG A 347 10.00 14.36 22.60
N GLU A 348 10.39 14.71 23.82
CA GLU A 348 11.55 15.56 24.11
C GLU A 348 12.84 14.94 23.56
N ARG A 349 13.03 13.64 23.81
CA ARG A 349 14.15 12.85 23.28
C ARG A 349 14.18 12.89 21.74
N ALA A 350 13.05 12.64 21.08
CA ALA A 350 12.98 12.67 19.62
C ALA A 350 13.37 14.05 19.06
N LEU A 351 12.84 15.13 19.63
CA LEU A 351 13.16 16.48 19.19
C LEU A 351 14.65 16.78 19.32
N MET A 352 15.26 16.39 20.43
CA MET A 352 16.71 16.57 20.66
C MET A 352 17.54 15.75 19.67
N VAL A 353 17.24 14.47 19.50
CA VAL A 353 17.97 13.56 18.60
C VAL A 353 17.89 14.04 17.16
N TYR A 354 16.70 14.40 16.68
CA TYR A 354 16.53 14.91 15.32
C TYR A 354 17.24 16.27 15.13
N LYS A 355 17.16 17.19 16.11
CA LYS A 355 17.84 18.47 16.05
C LYS A 355 19.35 18.28 15.92
N ASN A 356 19.94 17.45 16.78
CA ASN A 356 21.38 17.20 16.78
C ASN A 356 21.81 16.50 15.48
N GLY A 357 21.18 15.41 15.11
CA GLY A 357 21.52 14.66 13.89
C GLY A 357 21.36 15.47 12.59
N LEU A 358 20.57 16.57 12.60
CA LEU A 358 20.45 17.47 11.46
C LEU A 358 21.47 18.62 11.46
N GLN A 359 22.16 18.85 12.59
CA GLN A 359 23.19 19.88 12.76
C GLN A 359 24.61 19.33 12.59
N GLU A 360 24.81 18.02 12.79
CA GLU A 360 26.10 17.37 12.57
C GLU A 360 26.40 17.31 11.06
N ARG A 361 27.14 18.34 10.58
CA ARG A 361 27.78 18.41 9.26
C ARG A 361 29.21 18.86 9.38
#